data_122ba663b0bba89fcb8a11377fad39ff
#
_entry.id   122ba663b0bba89fcb8a11377fad39ff
#
_cell.length_a   1.000
_cell.length_b   1.000
_cell.length_c   1.000
_cell.angle_alpha   90.00
_cell.angle_beta   90.00
_cell.angle_gamma   90.00
#
_symmetry.space_group_name_H-M   'P 1'
#
loop_
_entity.id
_entity.type
_entity.pdbx_description
1 polymer ?
#
loop_
_entity_poly.entity_id
_entity_poly.type
_entity_poly.pdbx_seq_one_letter_code
_entity_poly.pdbx_strand_id
1 'polypeptide(L)'
;MAHRLALVTLAATSVLIVLGGVVTNTGAALAVPDWPSTFGYNMFLFPWTQMVGGIFYEHSHRLAGAAVGLLTLALAAALWHRGGRLRWLGIAAVAVVVLQGVLGGLRVTLLAATLAIVHGSLAPAFFALLAAIALLTSRAAGGSLRGPEPAVRRLAVAAVAAVYVQIVFGALLTHAGRLWLHVGGALVVFAVVPIVGARLRKSGDPVAAPVARALLVLLGLQLLLGVGSFLVRFTTIWIPGEQATTLVLLVAHRLAGSLILGAAVVLALRAPIASGEDVQAMRIGRTEPAASWAGHPRSAAGSRTPLQ
;
A
#
# COMPACT_ATOMS: atom_id res chain seq x y z
N MET A 1 -13.89 -16.51 -10.72
CA MET A 1 -14.80 -15.36 -10.46
C MET A 1 -14.22 -14.42 -9.40
N ALA A 2 -13.95 -14.86 -8.15
CA ALA A 2 -13.47 -13.98 -7.08
C ALA A 2 -12.21 -13.16 -7.43
N HIS A 3 -11.20 -13.76 -8.05
CA HIS A 3 -10.00 -13.05 -8.49
C HIS A 3 -10.29 -11.92 -9.50
N ARG A 4 -11.15 -12.16 -10.49
CA ARG A 4 -11.55 -11.13 -11.46
C ARG A 4 -12.30 -9.99 -10.78
N LEU A 5 -13.21 -10.30 -9.84
CA LEU A 5 -13.90 -9.28 -9.04
C LEU A 5 -12.92 -8.47 -8.19
N ALA A 6 -11.93 -9.12 -7.56
CA ALA A 6 -10.90 -8.42 -6.81
C ALA A 6 -10.10 -7.43 -7.69
N LEU A 7 -9.72 -7.83 -8.90
CA LEU A 7 -9.02 -6.96 -9.85
C LEU A 7 -9.90 -5.79 -10.33
N VAL A 8 -11.17 -6.05 -10.65
CA VAL A 8 -12.11 -4.99 -11.06
C VAL A 8 -12.34 -4.00 -9.92
N THR A 9 -12.56 -4.49 -8.69
CA THR A 9 -12.74 -3.63 -7.52
C THR A 9 -11.47 -2.81 -7.22
N LEU A 10 -10.29 -3.41 -7.38
CA LEU A 10 -9.00 -2.74 -7.22
C LEU A 10 -8.83 -1.61 -8.25
N ALA A 11 -9.15 -1.88 -9.52
CA ALA A 11 -9.09 -0.89 -10.60
C ALA A 11 -10.11 0.24 -10.38
N ALA A 12 -11.34 -0.09 -10.02
CA ALA A 12 -12.37 0.91 -9.67
C ALA A 12 -11.96 1.77 -8.47
N THR A 13 -11.29 1.18 -7.47
CA THR A 13 -10.75 1.90 -6.32
C THR A 13 -9.62 2.84 -6.72
N SER A 14 -8.78 2.48 -7.72
CA SER A 14 -7.77 3.39 -8.26
C SER A 14 -8.42 4.64 -8.87
N VAL A 15 -9.47 4.46 -9.65
CA VAL A 15 -10.25 5.57 -10.23
C VAL A 15 -10.88 6.42 -9.12
N LEU A 16 -11.44 5.78 -8.09
CA LEU A 16 -12.04 6.46 -6.93
C LEU A 16 -10.99 7.31 -6.17
N ILE A 17 -9.78 6.82 -6.00
CA ILE A 17 -8.67 7.57 -5.38
C ILE A 17 -8.30 8.80 -6.23
N VAL A 18 -8.26 8.65 -7.56
CA VAL A 18 -8.04 9.78 -8.49
C VAL A 18 -9.13 10.83 -8.33
N LEU A 19 -10.41 10.43 -8.40
CA LEU A 19 -11.55 11.33 -8.22
C LEU A 19 -11.50 12.04 -6.85
N GLY A 20 -11.20 11.32 -5.77
CA GLY A 20 -11.03 11.91 -4.44
C GLY A 20 -9.85 12.89 -4.37
N GLY A 21 -8.78 12.61 -5.13
CA GLY A 21 -7.66 13.54 -5.33
C GLY A 21 -8.09 14.81 -6.05
N VAL A 22 -8.89 14.70 -7.11
CA VAL A 22 -9.45 15.85 -7.85
C VAL A 22 -10.34 16.67 -6.93
N VAL A 23 -11.31 16.05 -6.25
CA VAL A 23 -12.20 16.71 -5.29
C VAL A 23 -11.43 17.52 -4.25
N THR A 24 -10.36 16.93 -3.68
CA THR A 24 -9.55 17.60 -2.65
C THR A 24 -8.77 18.81 -3.21
N ASN A 25 -8.19 18.68 -4.40
CA ASN A 25 -7.26 19.69 -4.95
C ASN A 25 -7.93 20.75 -5.80
N THR A 26 -9.21 20.58 -6.17
CA THR A 26 -10.02 21.62 -6.83
C THR A 26 -10.84 22.44 -5.85
N GLY A 27 -10.79 22.13 -4.55
CA GLY A 27 -11.64 22.78 -3.55
C GLY A 27 -13.10 22.32 -3.60
N ALA A 28 -13.43 21.30 -4.40
CA ALA A 28 -14.80 20.80 -4.60
C ALA A 28 -15.34 19.98 -3.41
N ALA A 29 -14.57 19.79 -2.38
CA ALA A 29 -14.84 18.83 -1.31
C ALA A 29 -16.02 19.16 -0.39
N LEU A 30 -16.70 20.26 -0.59
CA LEU A 30 -17.89 20.73 0.13
C LEU A 30 -18.87 21.40 -0.86
N ALA A 31 -18.79 21.05 -2.13
CA ALA A 31 -19.68 21.59 -3.15
C ALA A 31 -21.13 21.06 -3.01
N VAL A 32 -21.30 19.90 -2.36
CA VAL A 32 -22.59 19.30 -2.04
C VAL A 32 -22.71 19.24 -0.51
N PRO A 33 -23.59 20.05 0.11
CA PRO A 33 -23.58 20.28 1.55
C PRO A 33 -24.25 19.17 2.37
N ASP A 34 -24.98 18.25 1.76
CA ASP A 34 -25.79 17.23 2.39
C ASP A 34 -25.27 15.82 2.09
N TRP A 35 -25.61 14.87 2.97
CA TRP A 35 -25.33 13.45 2.84
C TRP A 35 -26.33 12.65 3.69
N PRO A 36 -26.88 11.52 3.21
CA PRO A 36 -26.58 10.78 1.96
C PRO A 36 -27.27 11.33 0.70
N SER A 37 -28.02 12.41 0.79
CA SER A 37 -28.65 13.10 -0.33
C SER A 37 -27.67 14.00 -1.10
N THR A 38 -28.17 14.61 -2.18
CA THR A 38 -27.49 15.63 -2.98
C THR A 38 -28.49 16.75 -3.22
N PHE A 39 -28.37 17.87 -2.50
CA PHE A 39 -29.32 18.97 -2.49
C PHE A 39 -30.77 18.51 -2.26
N GLY A 40 -30.95 17.59 -1.30
CA GLY A 40 -32.24 16.99 -0.97
C GLY A 40 -32.72 15.89 -1.93
N TYR A 41 -32.11 15.71 -3.09
CA TYR A 41 -32.43 14.63 -3.99
C TYR A 41 -31.84 13.29 -3.50
N ASN A 42 -32.46 12.19 -3.92
CA ASN A 42 -31.78 10.91 -3.87
C ASN A 42 -30.47 11.01 -4.69
N MET A 43 -29.35 10.60 -4.14
CA MET A 43 -28.03 10.70 -4.76
C MET A 43 -27.99 10.10 -6.18
N PHE A 44 -28.71 9.01 -6.43
CA PHE A 44 -28.73 8.32 -7.73
C PHE A 44 -29.69 8.97 -8.74
N LEU A 45 -30.58 9.86 -8.29
CA LEU A 45 -31.60 10.53 -9.12
C LEU A 45 -31.31 12.02 -9.27
N PHE A 46 -30.16 12.51 -8.80
CA PHE A 46 -29.78 13.92 -8.95
C PHE A 46 -29.63 14.27 -10.44
N PRO A 47 -30.25 15.37 -10.90
CA PRO A 47 -30.23 15.73 -12.32
C PRO A 47 -28.80 15.96 -12.83
N TRP A 48 -28.37 15.19 -13.82
CA TRP A 48 -27.03 15.28 -14.38
C TRP A 48 -26.74 16.67 -15.02
N THR A 49 -27.77 17.39 -15.47
CA THR A 49 -27.69 18.76 -16.01
C THR A 49 -27.27 19.78 -14.95
N GLN A 50 -27.47 19.46 -13.66
CA GLN A 50 -27.06 20.30 -12.52
C GLN A 50 -25.68 19.94 -11.99
N MET A 51 -25.04 18.92 -12.53
CA MET A 51 -23.66 18.51 -12.18
C MET A 51 -22.65 19.44 -12.86
N VAL A 52 -22.43 20.64 -12.31
CA VAL A 52 -21.52 21.64 -12.86
C VAL A 52 -20.43 22.01 -11.85
N GLY A 53 -19.24 22.36 -12.34
CA GLY A 53 -18.13 22.82 -11.48
C GLY A 53 -17.78 21.84 -10.36
N GLY A 54 -17.71 22.32 -9.13
CA GLY A 54 -17.40 21.52 -7.95
C GLY A 54 -18.38 20.39 -7.68
N ILE A 55 -19.69 20.60 -7.97
CA ILE A 55 -20.74 19.58 -7.83
C ILE A 55 -20.43 18.39 -8.73
N PHE A 56 -19.97 18.61 -9.97
CA PHE A 56 -19.60 17.53 -10.87
C PHE A 56 -18.51 16.62 -10.26
N TYR A 57 -17.47 17.21 -9.71
CA TYR A 57 -16.36 16.44 -9.12
C TYR A 57 -16.79 15.68 -7.86
N GLU A 58 -17.45 16.35 -6.93
CA GLU A 58 -17.84 15.73 -5.66
C GLU A 58 -18.92 14.67 -5.86
N HIS A 59 -19.95 14.95 -6.64
CA HIS A 59 -21.03 14.00 -6.90
C HIS A 59 -20.55 12.78 -7.69
N SER A 60 -19.69 12.97 -8.70
CA SER A 60 -19.05 11.85 -9.42
C SER A 60 -18.22 10.96 -8.49
N HIS A 61 -17.48 11.56 -7.55
CA HIS A 61 -16.75 10.81 -6.53
C HIS A 61 -17.69 9.97 -5.64
N ARG A 62 -18.84 10.51 -5.23
CA ARG A 62 -19.87 9.80 -4.44
C ARG A 62 -20.45 8.63 -5.20
N LEU A 63 -20.83 8.82 -6.49
CA LEU A 63 -21.33 7.76 -7.36
C LEU A 63 -20.30 6.64 -7.57
N ALA A 64 -19.05 7.01 -7.84
CA ALA A 64 -17.95 6.05 -7.95
C ALA A 64 -17.71 5.31 -6.62
N GLY A 65 -17.84 5.98 -5.48
CA GLY A 65 -17.79 5.36 -4.15
C GLY A 65 -18.90 4.32 -3.96
N ALA A 66 -20.14 4.62 -4.36
CA ALA A 66 -21.25 3.68 -4.33
C ALA A 66 -20.97 2.47 -5.23
N ALA A 67 -20.45 2.67 -6.44
CA ALA A 67 -20.09 1.60 -7.35
C ALA A 67 -19.01 0.68 -6.76
N VAL A 68 -17.96 1.23 -6.15
CA VAL A 68 -16.92 0.47 -5.43
C VAL A 68 -17.54 -0.28 -4.24
N GLY A 69 -18.48 0.32 -3.53
CA GLY A 69 -19.24 -0.35 -2.47
C GLY A 69 -19.97 -1.60 -2.97
N LEU A 70 -20.72 -1.49 -4.06
CA LEU A 70 -21.43 -2.61 -4.69
C LEU A 70 -20.47 -3.71 -5.19
N LEU A 71 -19.36 -3.32 -5.82
CA LEU A 71 -18.31 -4.27 -6.24
C LEU A 71 -17.70 -4.99 -5.04
N THR A 72 -17.52 -4.29 -3.92
CA THR A 72 -16.99 -4.89 -2.68
C THR A 72 -17.96 -5.87 -2.06
N LEU A 73 -19.28 -5.58 -2.08
CA LEU A 73 -20.32 -6.53 -1.65
C LEU A 73 -20.34 -7.79 -2.52
N ALA A 74 -20.28 -7.62 -3.84
CA ALA A 74 -20.19 -8.76 -4.78
C ALA A 74 -18.91 -9.58 -4.55
N LEU A 75 -17.78 -8.93 -4.30
CA LEU A 75 -16.52 -9.58 -3.96
C LEU A 75 -16.66 -10.36 -2.64
N ALA A 76 -17.20 -9.77 -1.60
CA ALA A 76 -17.39 -10.41 -0.31
C ALA A 76 -18.32 -11.64 -0.42
N ALA A 77 -19.40 -11.55 -1.19
CA ALA A 77 -20.29 -12.69 -1.48
C ALA A 77 -19.53 -13.82 -2.20
N ALA A 78 -18.68 -13.49 -3.19
CA ALA A 78 -17.83 -14.49 -3.87
C ALA A 78 -16.76 -15.12 -2.96
N LEU A 79 -16.28 -14.39 -1.94
CA LEU A 79 -15.33 -14.88 -0.95
C LEU A 79 -15.98 -15.69 0.16
N TRP A 80 -17.26 -15.43 0.45
CA TRP A 80 -18.02 -16.15 1.48
C TRP A 80 -17.99 -17.65 1.26
N HIS A 81 -18.24 -18.08 0.03
CA HIS A 81 -18.24 -19.49 -0.37
C HIS A 81 -16.84 -20.13 -0.40
N ARG A 82 -15.77 -19.33 -0.34
CA ARG A 82 -14.39 -19.85 -0.25
C ARG A 82 -14.01 -20.24 1.17
N GLY A 83 -14.73 -19.73 2.18
CA GLY A 83 -14.48 -20.01 3.59
C GLY A 83 -13.15 -19.47 4.14
N GLY A 84 -12.81 -19.87 5.36
CA GLY A 84 -11.54 -19.60 6.00
C GLY A 84 -11.15 -18.11 6.01
N ARG A 85 -9.87 -17.83 5.78
CA ARG A 85 -9.32 -16.46 5.78
C ARG A 85 -9.94 -15.54 4.72
N LEU A 86 -10.30 -16.09 3.56
CA LEU A 86 -10.85 -15.27 2.46
C LEU A 86 -12.22 -14.69 2.82
N ARG A 87 -13.07 -15.44 3.53
CA ARG A 87 -14.34 -14.93 4.03
C ARG A 87 -14.14 -13.73 4.95
N TRP A 88 -13.20 -13.82 5.89
CA TRP A 88 -12.91 -12.73 6.83
C TRP A 88 -12.32 -11.50 6.14
N LEU A 89 -11.47 -11.68 5.12
CA LEU A 89 -10.98 -10.57 4.30
C LEU A 89 -12.12 -9.89 3.51
N GLY A 90 -13.10 -10.66 3.01
CA GLY A 90 -14.30 -10.11 2.39
C GLY A 90 -15.13 -9.27 3.37
N ILE A 91 -15.36 -9.78 4.58
CA ILE A 91 -16.05 -9.04 5.65
C ILE A 91 -15.29 -7.76 6.01
N ALA A 92 -13.97 -7.85 6.18
CA ALA A 92 -13.14 -6.69 6.46
C ALA A 92 -13.21 -5.65 5.35
N ALA A 93 -13.20 -6.07 4.07
CA ALA A 93 -13.34 -5.15 2.95
C ALA A 93 -14.70 -4.41 2.96
N VAL A 94 -15.81 -5.10 3.27
CA VAL A 94 -17.13 -4.48 3.44
C VAL A 94 -17.13 -3.51 4.61
N ALA A 95 -16.59 -3.90 5.76
CA ALA A 95 -16.51 -3.03 6.94
C ALA A 95 -15.73 -1.74 6.64
N VAL A 96 -14.58 -1.87 5.94
CA VAL A 96 -13.75 -0.71 5.59
C VAL A 96 -14.43 0.18 4.56
N VAL A 97 -15.09 -0.36 3.52
CA VAL A 97 -15.76 0.47 2.52
C VAL A 97 -16.99 1.18 3.08
N VAL A 98 -17.73 0.55 4.00
CA VAL A 98 -18.84 1.20 4.72
C VAL A 98 -18.28 2.32 5.61
N LEU A 99 -17.23 2.06 6.37
CA LEU A 99 -16.56 3.08 7.19
C LEU A 99 -16.08 4.26 6.33
N GLN A 100 -15.52 4.00 5.15
CA GLN A 100 -15.13 5.03 4.18
C GLN A 100 -16.31 5.90 3.76
N GLY A 101 -17.46 5.29 3.43
CA GLY A 101 -18.69 6.03 3.07
C GLY A 101 -19.14 6.94 4.22
N VAL A 102 -19.20 6.39 5.43
CA VAL A 102 -19.61 7.13 6.64
C VAL A 102 -18.63 8.28 6.95
N LEU A 103 -17.32 8.04 6.93
CA LEU A 103 -16.31 9.08 7.17
C LEU A 103 -16.38 10.19 6.11
N GLY A 104 -16.59 9.82 4.84
CA GLY A 104 -16.77 10.77 3.74
C GLY A 104 -18.02 11.64 3.92
N GLY A 105 -19.14 11.04 4.32
CA GLY A 105 -20.38 11.75 4.60
C GLY A 105 -20.31 12.65 5.84
N LEU A 106 -19.83 12.13 6.95
CA LEU A 106 -19.67 12.89 8.19
C LEU A 106 -18.68 14.06 8.05
N ARG A 107 -17.65 13.91 7.22
CA ARG A 107 -16.76 15.02 6.91
C ARG A 107 -17.51 16.22 6.33
N VAL A 108 -18.47 15.96 5.45
CA VAL A 108 -19.30 17.01 4.81
C VAL A 108 -20.25 17.63 5.83
N THR A 109 -21.03 16.81 6.54
CA THR A 109 -22.07 17.28 7.47
C THR A 109 -21.50 17.96 8.73
N LEU A 110 -20.33 17.51 9.20
CA LEU A 110 -19.66 18.06 10.40
C LEU A 110 -18.54 19.07 10.07
N LEU A 111 -18.22 19.30 8.79
CA LEU A 111 -17.14 20.17 8.33
C LEU A 111 -15.79 19.88 8.99
N ALA A 112 -15.54 18.62 9.37
CA ALA A 112 -14.42 18.23 10.21
C ALA A 112 -13.18 17.84 9.40
N ALA A 113 -12.12 18.65 9.48
CA ALA A 113 -10.84 18.39 8.83
C ALA A 113 -10.19 17.08 9.29
N THR A 114 -10.38 16.69 10.55
CA THR A 114 -9.86 15.43 11.11
C THR A 114 -10.45 14.21 10.40
N LEU A 115 -11.75 14.25 10.07
CA LEU A 115 -12.39 13.18 9.31
C LEU A 115 -11.84 13.09 7.88
N ALA A 116 -11.45 14.23 7.29
CA ALA A 116 -10.78 14.23 5.98
C ALA A 116 -9.40 13.54 6.03
N ILE A 117 -8.63 13.73 7.11
CA ILE A 117 -7.35 13.05 7.33
C ILE A 117 -7.56 11.54 7.44
N VAL A 118 -8.50 11.10 8.28
CA VAL A 118 -8.79 9.68 8.50
C VAL A 118 -9.30 9.02 7.22
N HIS A 119 -10.29 9.63 6.55
CA HIS A 119 -10.85 9.15 5.28
C HIS A 119 -9.77 9.05 4.19
N GLY A 120 -8.95 10.10 4.03
CA GLY A 120 -7.87 10.14 3.05
C GLY A 120 -6.75 9.13 3.30
N SER A 121 -6.48 8.79 4.57
CA SER A 121 -5.47 7.80 4.97
C SER A 121 -5.99 6.37 4.85
N LEU A 122 -7.28 6.14 5.10
CA LEU A 122 -7.89 4.81 5.07
C LEU A 122 -8.10 4.31 3.62
N ALA A 123 -8.29 5.19 2.64
CA ALA A 123 -8.51 4.80 1.24
C ALA A 123 -7.34 4.00 0.64
N PRO A 124 -6.05 4.39 0.81
CA PRO A 124 -4.91 3.57 0.40
C PRO A 124 -4.80 2.24 1.16
N ALA A 125 -5.20 2.18 2.43
CA ALA A 125 -5.25 0.93 3.19
C ALA A 125 -6.31 -0.04 2.63
N PHE A 126 -7.48 0.48 2.25
CA PHE A 126 -8.50 -0.29 1.54
C PHE A 126 -7.98 -0.82 0.20
N PHE A 127 -7.30 0.02 -0.58
CA PHE A 127 -6.65 -0.39 -1.82
C PHE A 127 -5.65 -1.54 -1.59
N ALA A 128 -4.80 -1.43 -0.56
CA ALA A 128 -3.82 -2.47 -0.20
C ALA A 128 -4.50 -3.77 0.26
N LEU A 129 -5.62 -3.70 0.97
CA LEU A 129 -6.45 -4.87 1.32
C LEU A 129 -6.98 -5.56 0.06
N LEU A 130 -7.47 -4.81 -0.92
CA LEU A 130 -7.93 -5.37 -2.19
C LEU A 130 -6.77 -5.99 -2.99
N ALA A 131 -5.57 -5.39 -2.98
CA ALA A 131 -4.37 -5.98 -3.58
C ALA A 131 -3.98 -7.31 -2.91
N ALA A 132 -4.09 -7.40 -1.59
CA ALA A 132 -3.91 -8.64 -0.84
C ALA A 132 -4.94 -9.70 -1.25
N ILE A 133 -6.23 -9.34 -1.33
CA ILE A 133 -7.30 -10.25 -1.77
C ILE A 133 -7.08 -10.70 -3.21
N ALA A 134 -6.66 -9.81 -4.11
CA ALA A 134 -6.33 -10.14 -5.49
C ALA A 134 -5.20 -11.18 -5.57
N LEU A 135 -4.12 -11.00 -4.81
CA LEU A 135 -3.05 -11.99 -4.71
C LEU A 135 -3.56 -13.32 -4.17
N LEU A 136 -4.25 -13.32 -3.04
CA LEU A 136 -4.70 -14.53 -2.34
C LEU A 136 -5.78 -15.32 -3.10
N THR A 137 -6.47 -14.68 -4.04
CA THR A 137 -7.46 -15.33 -4.93
C THR A 137 -6.87 -15.74 -6.29
N SER A 138 -5.62 -15.36 -6.57
CA SER A 138 -4.92 -15.70 -7.82
C SER A 138 -4.45 -17.16 -7.85
N ARG A 139 -4.05 -17.64 -9.02
CA ARG A 139 -3.40 -18.94 -9.18
C ARG A 139 -2.03 -19.02 -8.49
N ALA A 140 -1.41 -17.87 -8.26
CA ALA A 140 -0.11 -17.78 -7.59
C ALA A 140 -0.22 -17.74 -6.05
N ALA A 141 -1.43 -17.83 -5.48
CA ALA A 141 -1.66 -17.74 -4.03
C ALA A 141 -0.89 -18.79 -3.21
N GLY A 142 -0.76 -20.03 -3.74
CA GLY A 142 -0.10 -21.15 -3.05
C GLY A 142 1.44 -21.12 -3.07
N GLY A 143 2.05 -20.20 -3.83
CA GLY A 143 3.50 -20.05 -3.88
C GLY A 143 3.97 -19.08 -2.79
N SER A 144 4.68 -19.54 -1.79
CA SER A 144 5.52 -18.70 -0.94
C SER A 144 6.98 -18.93 -1.31
N LEU A 145 7.79 -17.88 -1.26
CA LEU A 145 9.23 -18.04 -1.33
C LEU A 145 9.66 -18.92 -0.13
N ARG A 146 10.25 -20.07 -0.42
CA ARG A 146 10.92 -20.87 0.61
C ARG A 146 12.35 -20.38 0.70
N GLY A 147 12.82 -20.06 1.89
CA GLY A 147 14.20 -19.65 2.08
C GLY A 147 14.49 -19.18 3.50
N PRO A 148 15.75 -19.25 3.93
CA PRO A 148 16.17 -19.07 5.32
C PRO A 148 16.24 -17.61 5.77
N GLU A 149 15.61 -16.65 5.08
CA GLU A 149 15.74 -15.22 5.42
C GLU A 149 14.49 -14.61 6.07
N PRO A 150 14.18 -14.89 7.36
CA PRO A 150 13.09 -14.22 8.08
C PRO A 150 13.32 -12.70 8.20
N ALA A 151 14.57 -12.24 8.02
CA ALA A 151 14.94 -10.84 8.01
C ALA A 151 14.27 -10.08 6.85
N VAL A 152 14.19 -10.67 5.66
CA VAL A 152 13.53 -10.04 4.48
C VAL A 152 12.05 -9.83 4.72
N ARG A 153 11.37 -10.79 5.36
CA ARG A 153 9.96 -10.65 5.71
C ARG A 153 9.73 -9.54 6.73
N ARG A 154 10.55 -9.47 7.79
CA ARG A 154 10.47 -8.38 8.78
C ARG A 154 10.67 -7.03 8.13
N LEU A 155 11.65 -6.92 7.24
CA LEU A 155 11.92 -5.69 6.50
C LEU A 155 10.76 -5.34 5.56
N ALA A 156 10.14 -6.32 4.87
CA ALA A 156 8.97 -6.09 4.02
C ALA A 156 7.76 -5.59 4.83
N VAL A 157 7.52 -6.16 6.01
CA VAL A 157 6.46 -5.68 6.93
C VAL A 157 6.77 -4.28 7.44
N ALA A 158 8.03 -4.00 7.80
CA ALA A 158 8.47 -2.65 8.20
C ALA A 158 8.29 -1.64 7.06
N ALA A 159 8.56 -2.04 5.81
CA ALA A 159 8.31 -1.20 4.63
C ALA A 159 6.81 -0.88 4.46
N VAL A 160 5.91 -1.85 4.65
CA VAL A 160 4.45 -1.61 4.64
C VAL A 160 4.07 -0.58 5.69
N ALA A 161 4.56 -0.74 6.92
CA ALA A 161 4.29 0.19 8.02
C ALA A 161 4.83 1.60 7.71
N ALA A 162 6.08 1.70 7.23
CA ALA A 162 6.70 2.98 6.88
C ALA A 162 5.94 3.70 5.77
N VAL A 163 5.53 2.97 4.70
CA VAL A 163 4.75 3.55 3.60
C VAL A 163 3.38 4.00 4.10
N TYR A 164 2.70 3.23 4.95
CA TYR A 164 1.39 3.63 5.48
C TYR A 164 1.49 4.87 6.38
N VAL A 165 2.47 4.92 7.28
CA VAL A 165 2.75 6.11 8.12
C VAL A 165 3.05 7.33 7.24
N GLN A 166 3.82 7.15 6.17
CA GLN A 166 4.10 8.22 5.19
C GLN A 166 2.83 8.73 4.51
N ILE A 167 1.87 7.85 4.19
CA ILE A 167 0.56 8.25 3.64
C ILE A 167 -0.22 9.08 4.67
N VAL A 168 -0.23 8.68 5.95
CA VAL A 168 -0.83 9.47 7.03
C VAL A 168 -0.17 10.84 7.14
N PHE A 169 1.15 10.92 7.06
CA PHE A 169 1.87 12.20 7.05
C PHE A 169 1.53 13.05 5.82
N GLY A 170 1.27 12.43 4.67
CA GLY A 170 0.75 13.11 3.47
C GLY A 170 -0.65 13.70 3.69
N ALA A 171 -1.53 12.99 4.37
CA ALA A 171 -2.85 13.49 4.74
C ALA A 171 -2.76 14.64 5.77
N LEU A 172 -1.86 14.54 6.74
CA LEU A 172 -1.56 15.60 7.69
C LEU A 172 -0.94 16.84 7.00
N LEU A 173 -0.09 16.64 6.00
CA LEU A 173 0.41 17.75 5.18
C LEU A 173 -0.74 18.46 4.45
N THR A 174 -1.63 17.70 3.82
CA THR A 174 -2.73 18.24 3.01
C THR A 174 -3.74 19.03 3.85
N HIS A 175 -4.09 18.55 5.04
CA HIS A 175 -5.19 19.09 5.85
C HIS A 175 -4.74 19.86 7.11
N ALA A 176 -3.48 19.70 7.53
CA ALA A 176 -2.93 20.32 8.74
C ALA A 176 -1.55 20.97 8.55
N GLY A 177 -1.05 21.05 7.30
CA GLY A 177 0.19 21.76 6.96
C GLY A 177 1.47 21.14 7.53
N ARG A 178 1.47 19.86 7.94
CA ARG A 178 2.60 19.21 8.63
C ARG A 178 3.68 18.73 7.66
N LEU A 179 4.32 19.67 6.95
CA LEU A 179 5.35 19.37 5.93
C LEU A 179 6.51 18.54 6.46
N TRP A 180 7.06 18.89 7.62
CA TRP A 180 8.26 18.23 8.16
C TRP A 180 8.05 16.76 8.49
N LEU A 181 6.84 16.37 8.94
CA LEU A 181 6.50 14.97 9.14
C LEU A 181 6.54 14.20 7.82
N HIS A 182 6.00 14.79 6.76
CA HIS A 182 5.98 14.16 5.45
C HIS A 182 7.38 14.03 4.84
N VAL A 183 8.21 15.07 4.94
CA VAL A 183 9.61 15.03 4.47
C VAL A 183 10.43 14.02 5.28
N GLY A 184 10.33 14.05 6.62
CA GLY A 184 11.04 13.10 7.48
C GLY A 184 10.64 11.64 7.24
N GLY A 185 9.33 11.39 7.09
CA GLY A 185 8.82 10.05 6.76
C GLY A 185 9.26 9.58 5.37
N ALA A 186 9.38 10.48 4.39
CA ALA A 186 9.89 10.15 3.06
C ALA A 186 11.33 9.62 3.14
N LEU A 187 12.21 10.21 3.97
CA LEU A 187 13.57 9.70 4.16
C LEU A 187 13.58 8.25 4.66
N VAL A 188 12.68 7.91 5.60
CA VAL A 188 12.55 6.53 6.10
C VAL A 188 12.08 5.59 4.99
N VAL A 189 11.07 5.97 4.20
CA VAL A 189 10.57 5.17 3.07
C VAL A 189 11.67 4.95 2.04
N PHE A 190 12.41 5.99 1.67
CA PHE A 190 13.53 5.89 0.71
C PHE A 190 14.76 5.15 1.26
N ALA A 191 14.90 5.01 2.57
CA ALA A 191 15.91 4.13 3.18
C ALA A 191 15.49 2.65 3.16
N VAL A 192 14.22 2.34 3.45
CA VAL A 192 13.77 0.96 3.70
C VAL A 192 13.26 0.27 2.43
N VAL A 193 12.41 0.94 1.65
CA VAL A 193 11.69 0.32 0.51
C VAL A 193 12.63 -0.15 -0.61
N PRO A 194 13.71 0.59 -0.99
CA PRO A 194 14.65 0.12 -2.01
C PRO A 194 15.36 -1.18 -1.63
N ILE A 195 15.64 -1.40 -0.34
CA ILE A 195 16.31 -2.62 0.13
C ILE A 195 15.40 -3.83 -0.09
N VAL A 196 14.11 -3.71 0.25
CA VAL A 196 13.11 -4.76 -0.01
C VAL A 196 13.00 -5.04 -1.50
N GLY A 197 12.84 -3.99 -2.32
CA GLY A 197 12.75 -4.09 -3.77
C GLY A 197 13.98 -4.74 -4.38
N ALA A 198 15.18 -4.31 -3.98
CA ALA A 198 16.43 -4.84 -4.50
C ALA A 198 16.65 -6.33 -4.18
N ARG A 199 16.22 -6.79 -2.99
CA ARG A 199 16.30 -8.19 -2.60
C ARG A 199 15.27 -9.05 -3.34
N LEU A 200 14.02 -8.63 -3.37
CA LEU A 200 12.93 -9.44 -3.92
C LEU A 200 12.89 -9.45 -5.46
N ARG A 201 13.42 -8.43 -6.15
CA ARG A 201 13.51 -8.43 -7.63
C ARG A 201 14.37 -9.57 -8.20
N LYS A 202 15.27 -10.14 -7.39
CA LYS A 202 16.16 -11.25 -7.76
C LYS A 202 15.68 -12.61 -7.24
N SER A 203 14.53 -12.67 -6.61
CA SER A 203 14.02 -13.88 -5.94
C SER A 203 13.63 -15.03 -6.87
N GLY A 204 13.50 -14.78 -8.18
CA GLY A 204 12.97 -15.77 -9.14
C GLY A 204 11.47 -16.07 -8.98
N ASP A 205 10.81 -15.50 -7.97
CA ASP A 205 9.38 -15.70 -7.77
C ASP A 205 8.56 -14.97 -8.87
N PRO A 206 7.60 -15.65 -9.51
CA PRO A 206 6.87 -15.11 -10.65
C PRO A 206 5.98 -13.90 -10.30
N VAL A 207 5.71 -13.64 -9.01
CA VAL A 207 4.95 -12.48 -8.54
C VAL A 207 5.88 -11.47 -7.89
N ALA A 208 6.73 -11.90 -6.94
CA ALA A 208 7.56 -10.98 -6.18
C ALA A 208 8.58 -10.23 -7.06
N ALA A 209 9.21 -10.90 -8.02
CA ALA A 209 10.23 -10.26 -8.85
C ALA A 209 9.67 -9.13 -9.74
N PRO A 210 8.57 -9.30 -10.49
CA PRO A 210 7.99 -8.20 -11.26
C PRO A 210 7.38 -7.10 -10.37
N VAL A 211 6.72 -7.44 -9.26
CA VAL A 211 6.16 -6.46 -8.34
C VAL A 211 7.27 -5.64 -7.65
N ALA A 212 8.40 -6.26 -7.31
CA ALA A 212 9.53 -5.55 -6.73
C ALA A 212 10.18 -4.56 -7.74
N ARG A 213 10.25 -4.93 -9.02
CA ARG A 213 10.69 -4.01 -10.08
C ARG A 213 9.73 -2.84 -10.23
N ALA A 214 8.44 -3.13 -10.28
CA ALA A 214 7.40 -2.09 -10.36
C ALA A 214 7.45 -1.16 -9.13
N LEU A 215 7.65 -1.71 -7.93
CA LEU A 215 7.81 -0.93 -6.71
C LEU A 215 8.97 0.06 -6.79
N LEU A 216 10.14 -0.37 -7.30
CA LEU A 216 11.31 0.51 -7.46
C LEU A 216 11.06 1.62 -8.49
N VAL A 217 10.38 1.30 -9.61
CA VAL A 217 9.99 2.31 -10.62
C VAL A 217 8.99 3.30 -10.01
N LEU A 218 7.96 2.81 -9.33
CA LEU A 218 6.97 3.64 -8.65
C LEU A 218 7.61 4.54 -7.59
N LEU A 219 8.62 4.05 -6.87
CA LEU A 219 9.33 4.86 -5.88
C LEU A 219 10.11 6.00 -6.53
N GLY A 220 10.79 5.76 -7.65
CA GLY A 220 11.45 6.80 -8.44
C GLY A 220 10.44 7.85 -8.96
N LEU A 221 9.32 7.37 -9.51
CA LEU A 221 8.24 8.24 -9.95
C LEU A 221 7.64 9.04 -8.78
N GLN A 222 7.46 8.42 -7.62
CA GLN A 222 6.95 9.07 -6.41
C GLN A 222 7.84 10.23 -5.95
N LEU A 223 9.17 10.07 -6.06
CA LEU A 223 10.12 11.15 -5.77
C LEU A 223 9.95 12.33 -6.73
N LEU A 224 9.91 12.04 -8.04
CA LEU A 224 9.72 13.09 -9.07
C LEU A 224 8.39 13.83 -8.89
N LEU A 225 7.30 13.09 -8.68
CA LEU A 225 5.98 13.65 -8.41
C LEU A 225 5.96 14.45 -7.09
N GLY A 226 6.68 13.97 -6.07
CA GLY A 226 6.81 14.67 -4.78
C GLY A 226 7.56 15.98 -4.90
N VAL A 227 8.70 15.98 -5.60
CA VAL A 227 9.47 17.21 -5.89
C VAL A 227 8.63 18.17 -6.73
N GLY A 228 7.99 17.69 -7.81
CA GLY A 228 7.09 18.50 -8.63
C GLY A 228 5.95 19.10 -7.80
N SER A 229 5.31 18.30 -6.94
CA SER A 229 4.24 18.76 -6.04
C SER A 229 4.72 19.80 -5.04
N PHE A 230 5.96 19.68 -4.55
CA PHE A 230 6.57 20.65 -3.66
C PHE A 230 6.83 21.98 -4.40
N LEU A 231 7.40 21.93 -5.59
CA LEU A 231 7.69 23.11 -6.39
C LEU A 231 6.43 23.92 -6.70
N VAL A 232 5.36 23.25 -7.17
CA VAL A 232 4.10 23.95 -7.54
C VAL A 232 3.34 24.48 -6.32
N ARG A 233 3.54 23.94 -5.13
CA ARG A 233 2.74 24.29 -3.95
C ARG A 233 3.46 25.24 -2.98
N PHE A 234 4.79 25.19 -2.92
CA PHE A 234 5.58 25.87 -1.90
C PHE A 234 6.63 26.82 -2.46
N THR A 235 6.70 27.00 -3.79
CA THR A 235 7.59 27.95 -4.43
C THR A 235 6.84 28.86 -5.40
N THR A 236 7.50 29.93 -5.85
CA THR A 236 6.98 30.89 -6.83
C THR A 236 7.44 30.57 -8.26
N ILE A 237 7.91 29.34 -8.51
CA ILE A 237 8.37 28.95 -9.85
C ILE A 237 7.17 28.90 -10.78
N TRP A 238 7.24 29.69 -11.86
CA TRP A 238 6.23 29.67 -12.91
C TRP A 238 6.27 28.33 -13.67
N ILE A 239 5.12 27.70 -13.83
CA ILE A 239 4.97 26.43 -14.54
C ILE A 239 3.84 26.58 -15.56
N PRO A 240 4.06 26.18 -16.85
CA PRO A 240 3.03 26.22 -17.86
C PRO A 240 1.79 25.42 -17.45
N GLY A 241 0.59 26.01 -17.64
CA GLY A 241 -0.67 25.33 -17.27
C GLY A 241 -0.82 25.11 -15.77
N GLU A 242 -0.42 26.04 -14.94
CA GLU A 242 -0.26 25.97 -13.48
C GLU A 242 -1.36 25.16 -12.77
N GLN A 243 -2.63 25.45 -13.02
CA GLN A 243 -3.74 24.76 -12.37
C GLN A 243 -3.82 23.28 -12.76
N ALA A 244 -3.71 22.95 -14.04
CA ALA A 244 -3.78 21.59 -14.55
C ALA A 244 -2.54 20.79 -14.12
N THR A 245 -1.35 21.39 -14.23
CA THR A 245 -0.08 20.76 -13.82
C THR A 245 -0.09 20.46 -12.32
N THR A 246 -0.50 21.40 -11.49
CA THR A 246 -0.64 21.22 -10.04
C THR A 246 -1.59 20.08 -9.72
N LEU A 247 -2.78 20.08 -10.35
CA LEU A 247 -3.77 19.01 -10.14
C LEU A 247 -3.21 17.64 -10.51
N VAL A 248 -2.59 17.51 -11.68
CA VAL A 248 -2.01 16.25 -12.15
C VAL A 248 -0.92 15.76 -11.21
N LEU A 249 0.03 16.61 -10.82
CA LEU A 249 1.13 16.25 -9.93
C LEU A 249 0.62 15.75 -8.56
N LEU A 250 -0.30 16.48 -7.94
CA LEU A 250 -0.83 16.15 -6.62
C LEU A 250 -1.67 14.86 -6.64
N VAL A 251 -2.51 14.68 -7.67
CA VAL A 251 -3.35 13.50 -7.82
C VAL A 251 -2.50 12.27 -8.17
N ALA A 252 -1.55 12.40 -9.10
CA ALA A 252 -0.65 11.32 -9.49
C ALA A 252 0.25 10.88 -8.31
N HIS A 253 0.79 11.83 -7.53
CA HIS A 253 1.57 11.55 -6.33
C HIS A 253 0.77 10.73 -5.30
N ARG A 254 -0.51 11.08 -5.08
CA ARG A 254 -1.42 10.35 -4.18
C ARG A 254 -1.72 8.94 -4.68
N LEU A 255 -2.00 8.78 -5.97
CA LEU A 255 -2.24 7.47 -6.57
C LEU A 255 -0.98 6.59 -6.50
N ALA A 256 0.19 7.12 -6.88
CA ALA A 256 1.46 6.39 -6.83
C ALA A 256 1.78 5.92 -5.40
N GLY A 257 1.53 6.73 -4.37
CA GLY A 257 1.65 6.32 -2.97
C GLY A 257 0.77 5.13 -2.61
N SER A 258 -0.47 5.09 -3.12
CA SER A 258 -1.39 3.97 -2.91
C SER A 258 -0.93 2.70 -3.62
N LEU A 259 -0.41 2.83 -4.85
CA LEU A 259 0.18 1.71 -5.62
C LEU A 259 1.42 1.15 -4.92
N ILE A 260 2.29 2.02 -4.38
CA ILE A 260 3.46 1.62 -3.59
C ILE A 260 3.03 0.81 -2.36
N LEU A 261 2.00 1.25 -1.63
CA LEU A 261 1.48 0.51 -0.48
C LEU A 261 0.95 -0.86 -0.90
N GLY A 262 0.14 -0.93 -1.96
CA GLY A 262 -0.38 -2.19 -2.50
C GLY A 262 0.74 -3.15 -2.91
N ALA A 263 1.76 -2.65 -3.62
CA ALA A 263 2.94 -3.43 -4.01
C ALA A 263 3.73 -3.91 -2.78
N ALA A 264 3.95 -3.06 -1.78
CA ALA A 264 4.62 -3.42 -0.54
C ALA A 264 3.89 -4.53 0.21
N VAL A 265 2.54 -4.46 0.29
CA VAL A 265 1.71 -5.52 0.90
C VAL A 265 1.83 -6.83 0.13
N VAL A 266 1.77 -6.81 -1.20
CA VAL A 266 1.97 -8.01 -2.03
C VAL A 266 3.34 -8.62 -1.78
N LEU A 267 4.40 -7.81 -1.70
CA LEU A 267 5.76 -8.30 -1.41
C LEU A 267 5.89 -8.86 0.01
N ALA A 268 5.27 -8.25 1.00
CA ALA A 268 5.27 -8.76 2.37
C ALA A 268 4.55 -10.11 2.49
N LEU A 269 3.46 -10.32 1.73
CA LEU A 269 2.75 -11.60 1.67
C LEU A 269 3.53 -12.68 0.90
N ARG A 270 4.39 -12.28 -0.04
CA ARG A 270 5.26 -13.20 -0.82
C ARG A 270 6.62 -13.45 -0.18
N ALA A 271 7.02 -12.62 0.77
CA ALA A 271 8.32 -12.73 1.43
C ALA A 271 8.48 -14.08 2.16
N PRO A 272 9.70 -14.65 2.22
CA PRO A 272 9.95 -15.98 2.78
C PRO A 272 9.43 -16.12 4.21
N ILE A 273 8.78 -17.25 4.48
CA ILE A 273 8.42 -17.68 5.83
C ILE A 273 9.45 -18.74 6.20
N ALA A 274 10.15 -18.58 7.32
CA ALA A 274 11.05 -19.59 7.84
C ALA A 274 10.27 -20.88 8.10
N SER A 275 10.74 -22.02 7.56
CA SER A 275 10.22 -23.33 7.90
C SER A 275 10.61 -23.71 9.34
N GLY A 276 9.89 -24.64 9.96
CA GLY A 276 10.27 -25.14 11.30
C GLY A 276 11.70 -25.70 11.33
N GLU A 277 12.16 -26.30 10.24
CA GLU A 277 13.51 -26.82 10.06
C GLU A 277 14.57 -25.70 10.01
N ASP A 278 14.28 -24.59 9.31
CA ASP A 278 15.17 -23.41 9.27
C ASP A 278 15.33 -22.78 10.66
N VAL A 279 14.24 -22.74 11.45
CA VAL A 279 14.27 -22.21 12.83
C VAL A 279 15.10 -23.11 13.73
N GLN A 280 15.04 -24.43 13.54
CA GLN A 280 15.79 -25.40 14.30
C GLN A 280 17.29 -25.36 13.96
N ALA A 281 17.64 -25.25 12.67
CA ALA A 281 19.01 -25.08 12.21
C ALA A 281 19.63 -23.78 12.74
N MET A 282 18.89 -22.67 12.77
CA MET A 282 19.35 -21.41 13.37
C MET A 282 19.55 -21.50 14.89
N ARG A 283 18.76 -22.32 15.59
CA ARG A 283 18.95 -22.55 17.04
C ARG A 283 20.18 -23.41 17.31
N ILE A 284 20.40 -24.46 16.53
CA ILE A 284 21.55 -25.36 16.67
C ILE A 284 22.85 -24.61 16.34
N GLY A 285 22.92 -23.84 15.26
CA GLY A 285 24.09 -23.05 14.89
C GLY A 285 24.44 -21.90 15.86
N ARG A 286 23.55 -21.52 16.78
CA ARG A 286 23.82 -20.57 17.87
C ARG A 286 24.28 -21.22 19.16
N THR A 287 24.19 -22.54 19.27
CA THR A 287 24.55 -23.28 20.48
C THR A 287 25.88 -23.99 20.40
N GLU A 288 26.60 -23.92 19.28
CA GLU A 288 28.00 -24.32 19.27
C GLU A 288 28.88 -23.18 19.79
N PRO A 289 29.39 -23.27 21.03
CA PRO A 289 30.46 -22.39 21.46
C PRO A 289 31.71 -22.78 20.68
N ALA A 290 32.49 -21.78 20.27
CA ALA A 290 33.83 -21.93 19.77
C ALA A 290 34.72 -22.64 20.85
N ALA A 291 34.66 -23.95 20.90
CA ALA A 291 35.47 -24.78 21.78
C ALA A 291 36.12 -25.87 20.92
N SER A 292 37.37 -25.65 20.67
CA SER A 292 38.48 -26.57 20.70
C SER A 292 39.55 -26.27 19.65
N TRP A 293 40.21 -25.14 19.83
CA TRP A 293 41.60 -25.03 19.42
C TRP A 293 42.48 -25.29 20.66
N ALA A 294 42.47 -26.52 21.14
CA ALA A 294 43.44 -26.93 22.17
C ALA A 294 43.83 -28.38 21.90
N GLY A 295 45.08 -28.55 21.46
CA GLY A 295 45.80 -29.78 21.71
C GLY A 295 45.98 -30.77 20.57
N HIS A 296 46.83 -30.45 19.60
CA HIS A 296 47.65 -31.53 19.02
C HIS A 296 48.86 -31.77 19.92
N PRO A 297 49.04 -32.91 20.54
CA PRO A 297 50.33 -33.28 21.10
C PRO A 297 51.25 -33.69 19.96
N ARG A 298 52.38 -32.95 19.86
CA ARG A 298 53.58 -33.39 19.13
C ARG A 298 54.04 -34.71 19.80
N SER A 299 54.00 -35.82 19.08
CA SER A 299 54.78 -37.00 19.41
C SER A 299 56.02 -36.99 18.53
N ALA A 300 57.11 -36.72 19.19
CA ALA A 300 58.45 -36.88 18.64
C ALA A 300 59.01 -38.27 19.02
N ALA A 301 60.00 -38.66 18.30
CA ALA A 301 60.96 -39.79 18.50
C ALA A 301 60.42 -41.16 18.01
N GLY A 302 61.07 -41.85 17.16
CA GLY A 302 62.50 -41.95 16.93
C GLY A 302 62.90 -43.43 16.79
N SER A 303 63.69 -43.67 15.81
CA SER A 303 64.71 -44.67 15.79
C SER A 303 64.47 -46.03 15.14
N ARG A 304 65.26 -46.22 14.13
CA ARG A 304 66.14 -47.36 13.83
C ARG A 304 65.56 -48.53 13.02
N THR A 305 66.07 -48.56 11.81
CA THR A 305 66.51 -49.76 11.06
C THR A 305 67.29 -50.78 11.92
N PRO A 306 67.37 -52.09 11.60
CA PRO A 306 68.24 -52.53 10.50
C PRO A 306 67.77 -53.78 9.71
N LEU A 307 68.31 -53.85 8.46
CA LEU A 307 68.89 -55.01 7.74
C LEU A 307 68.33 -56.43 7.95
N GLN A 308 67.70 -57.02 6.98
CA GLN A 308 68.28 -58.06 6.07
C GLN A 308 67.39 -58.16 4.84
#